data_da27777af9d88be67b888d9184103f5d
#
_entry.id   da27777af9d88be67b888d9184103f5d
#
_cell.length_a   1.000
_cell.length_b   1.000
_cell.length_c   1.000
_cell.angle_alpha   90.00
_cell.angle_beta   90.00
_cell.angle_gamma   90.00
#
_symmetry.space_group_name_H-M   'P 1'
#
loop_
_entity.id
_entity.type
_entity.pdbx_description
1 polymer ?
#
loop_
_entity_poly.entity_id
_entity_poly.type
_entity_poly.pdbx_seq_one_letter_code
_entity_poly.pdbx_strand_id
1 'polypeptide(L)'
;MNLNNFTIKSQEAIQKAQELAFSNQHQQIETTHIVKAMIMTDENVIPYLIKKLNGNQIIIEKKLDELISAFPKVIGGQGQYLSADVNTLVLKAQSLLKEFKDEFVSIEHLLLAAVAGKDKTSQALRDAGLNEKDLKKAILELRKGSTVKDQNAEAGYNALNKYAKNLNDLAQSGKLDPVIGRDEEIRRVLHILSRRTKNNPVLVGEPGVGKSSIAEGLALRIVQRKVSRVLFGKRVITLDLASLVAGTKYRGQFEERMKAVMNELEK
;
A
#
# COMPACT_ATOMS: atom_id res chain seq x y z
N MET A 1 6.67 3.22 -26.46
CA MET A 1 6.78 4.02 -25.22
C MET A 1 8.02 3.60 -24.45
N ASN A 2 8.88 4.52 -24.02
CA ASN A 2 10.03 4.16 -23.20
C ASN A 2 9.61 4.17 -21.72
N LEU A 3 9.60 2.99 -21.08
CA LEU A 3 9.19 2.80 -19.70
C LEU A 3 10.36 2.71 -18.71
N ASN A 4 11.59 3.02 -19.15
CA ASN A 4 12.77 2.91 -18.30
C ASN A 4 12.71 3.78 -17.04
N ASN A 5 12.00 4.91 -17.11
CA ASN A 5 11.81 5.85 -16.00
C ASN A 5 10.52 5.58 -15.20
N PHE A 6 9.96 4.37 -15.31
CA PHE A 6 8.78 3.96 -14.56
C PHE A 6 9.15 2.90 -13.53
N THR A 7 8.49 2.91 -12.39
CA THR A 7 8.61 1.84 -11.40
C THR A 7 8.06 0.54 -11.97
N ILE A 8 8.48 -0.59 -11.40
CA ILE A 8 8.01 -1.92 -11.84
C ILE A 8 6.48 -1.99 -11.74
N LYS A 9 5.89 -1.48 -10.67
CA LYS A 9 4.43 -1.42 -10.50
C LYS A 9 3.73 -0.62 -11.60
N SER A 10 4.29 0.52 -11.97
CA SER A 10 3.75 1.33 -13.08
C SER A 10 3.85 0.62 -14.43
N GLN A 11 4.96 -0.09 -14.67
CA GLN A 11 5.16 -0.89 -15.89
C GLN A 11 4.16 -2.05 -15.94
N GLU A 12 3.97 -2.80 -14.84
CA GLU A 12 2.98 -3.88 -14.71
C GLU A 12 1.56 -3.37 -14.97
N ALA A 13 1.20 -2.21 -14.42
CA ALA A 13 -0.11 -1.59 -14.65
C ALA A 13 -0.34 -1.22 -16.12
N ILE A 14 0.66 -0.67 -16.79
CA ILE A 14 0.58 -0.33 -18.23
C ILE A 14 0.47 -1.59 -19.08
N GLN A 15 1.26 -2.62 -18.78
CA GLN A 15 1.16 -3.90 -19.47
C GLN A 15 -0.21 -4.54 -19.26
N LYS A 16 -0.72 -4.52 -18.04
CA LYS A 16 -2.05 -5.05 -17.72
C LYS A 16 -3.17 -4.28 -18.44
N ALA A 17 -3.00 -2.96 -18.61
CA ALA A 17 -3.95 -2.16 -19.39
C ALA A 17 -3.99 -2.57 -20.88
N GLN A 18 -2.83 -2.93 -21.46
CA GLN A 18 -2.76 -3.49 -22.82
C GLN A 18 -3.50 -4.83 -22.90
N GLU A 19 -3.27 -5.73 -21.94
CA GLU A 19 -3.99 -7.01 -21.88
C GLU A 19 -5.50 -6.82 -21.75
N LEU A 20 -5.95 -5.85 -20.91
CA LEU A 20 -7.36 -5.52 -20.75
C LEU A 20 -8.00 -4.99 -22.05
N ALA A 21 -7.31 -4.08 -22.73
CA ALA A 21 -7.78 -3.58 -24.00
C ALA A 21 -7.86 -4.69 -25.05
N PHE A 22 -6.86 -5.57 -25.10
CA PHE A 22 -6.82 -6.70 -26.03
C PHE A 22 -7.96 -7.70 -25.77
N SER A 23 -8.15 -8.11 -24.52
CA SER A 23 -9.19 -9.08 -24.13
C SER A 23 -10.62 -8.56 -24.39
N ASN A 24 -10.80 -7.24 -24.37
CA ASN A 24 -12.07 -6.59 -24.71
C ASN A 24 -12.21 -6.22 -26.19
N GLN A 25 -11.25 -6.64 -27.05
CA GLN A 25 -11.22 -6.31 -28.49
C GLN A 25 -11.15 -4.80 -28.78
N HIS A 26 -10.52 -4.03 -27.90
CA HIS A 26 -10.29 -2.62 -28.10
C HIS A 26 -8.95 -2.38 -28.80
N GLN A 27 -8.97 -1.66 -29.91
CA GLN A 27 -7.76 -1.28 -30.63
C GLN A 27 -7.03 -0.12 -29.95
N GLN A 28 -7.76 0.72 -29.22
CA GLN A 28 -7.24 1.87 -28.52
C GLN A 28 -7.14 1.61 -27.01
N ILE A 29 -5.98 1.87 -26.44
CA ILE A 29 -5.77 1.80 -24.99
C ILE A 29 -6.15 3.15 -24.41
N GLU A 30 -7.21 3.18 -23.62
CA GLU A 30 -7.78 4.37 -22.99
C GLU A 30 -7.30 4.54 -21.54
N THR A 31 -7.43 5.74 -21.00
CA THR A 31 -7.15 6.06 -19.59
C THR A 31 -7.88 5.11 -18.64
N THR A 32 -9.09 4.69 -19.02
CA THR A 32 -9.92 3.74 -18.25
C THR A 32 -9.22 2.40 -18.06
N HIS A 33 -8.56 1.88 -19.10
CA HIS A 33 -7.78 0.65 -19.01
C HIS A 33 -6.60 0.80 -18.07
N ILE A 34 -5.89 1.94 -18.10
CA ILE A 34 -4.77 2.23 -17.21
C ILE A 34 -5.24 2.25 -15.76
N VAL A 35 -6.30 3.01 -15.44
CA VAL A 35 -6.81 3.12 -14.07
C VAL A 35 -7.35 1.78 -13.55
N LYS A 36 -8.09 1.02 -14.37
CA LYS A 36 -8.56 -0.33 -14.00
C LYS A 36 -7.39 -1.26 -13.73
N ALA A 37 -6.39 -1.26 -14.60
CA ALA A 37 -5.18 -2.07 -14.44
C ALA A 37 -4.40 -1.71 -13.16
N MET A 38 -4.29 -0.42 -12.83
CA MET A 38 -3.66 0.03 -11.57
C MET A 38 -4.36 -0.56 -10.35
N ILE A 39 -5.70 -0.55 -10.32
CA ILE A 39 -6.48 -1.13 -9.22
C ILE A 39 -6.28 -2.65 -9.15
N MET A 40 -6.16 -3.33 -10.29
CA MET A 40 -5.99 -4.78 -10.37
C MET A 40 -4.58 -5.25 -9.98
N THR A 41 -3.55 -4.45 -10.25
CA THR A 41 -2.14 -4.86 -10.04
C THR A 41 -1.57 -4.38 -8.72
N ASP A 42 -2.16 -3.35 -8.12
CA ASP A 42 -1.67 -2.80 -6.86
C ASP A 42 -2.67 -2.98 -5.72
N GLU A 43 -2.29 -3.82 -4.76
CA GLU A 43 -3.08 -4.11 -3.55
C GLU A 43 -2.75 -3.18 -2.37
N ASN A 44 -1.84 -2.23 -2.55
CA ASN A 44 -1.29 -1.45 -1.45
C ASN A 44 -1.53 0.06 -1.58
N VAL A 45 -0.91 0.68 -2.58
CA VAL A 45 -0.88 2.15 -2.74
C VAL A 45 -2.25 2.68 -3.17
N ILE A 46 -2.79 2.12 -4.25
CA ILE A 46 -4.06 2.59 -4.82
C ILE A 46 -5.24 2.40 -3.85
N PRO A 47 -5.46 1.20 -3.23
CA PRO A 47 -6.52 1.02 -2.25
C PRO A 47 -6.36 1.94 -1.02
N TYR A 48 -5.13 2.14 -0.55
CA TYR A 48 -4.86 3.07 0.54
C TYR A 48 -5.27 4.51 0.19
N LEU A 49 -4.85 5.01 -0.98
CA LEU A 49 -5.15 6.37 -1.42
C LEU A 49 -6.66 6.59 -1.61
N ILE A 50 -7.36 5.63 -2.23
CA ILE A 50 -8.81 5.68 -2.39
C ILE A 50 -9.50 5.74 -1.03
N LYS A 51 -9.13 4.86 -0.10
CA LYS A 51 -9.70 4.80 1.25
C LYS A 51 -9.40 6.08 2.06
N LYS A 52 -8.19 6.62 1.94
CA LYS A 52 -7.76 7.85 2.64
C LYS A 52 -8.60 9.07 2.25
N LEU A 53 -9.08 9.09 1.00
CA LEU A 53 -9.96 10.12 0.45
C LEU A 53 -11.46 9.82 0.65
N ASN A 54 -11.79 8.80 1.46
CA ASN A 54 -13.16 8.30 1.65
C ASN A 54 -13.83 7.84 0.34
N GLY A 55 -13.04 7.51 -0.68
CA GLY A 55 -13.53 6.94 -1.93
C GLY A 55 -13.98 5.49 -1.74
N ASN A 56 -14.93 5.06 -2.58
CA ASN A 56 -15.38 3.68 -2.61
C ASN A 56 -14.83 2.96 -3.84
N GLN A 57 -13.86 2.07 -3.62
CA GLN A 57 -13.19 1.34 -4.70
C GLN A 57 -14.18 0.53 -5.56
N ILE A 58 -15.18 -0.11 -4.95
CA ILE A 58 -16.18 -0.92 -5.66
C ILE A 58 -16.99 -0.05 -6.63
N ILE A 59 -17.37 1.15 -6.21
CA ILE A 59 -18.09 2.10 -7.08
C ILE A 59 -17.20 2.56 -8.24
N ILE A 60 -15.92 2.86 -7.96
CA ILE A 60 -14.94 3.24 -8.98
C ILE A 60 -14.80 2.11 -10.00
N GLU A 61 -14.56 0.88 -9.54
CA GLU A 61 -14.38 -0.27 -10.42
C GLU A 61 -15.61 -0.51 -11.30
N LYS A 62 -16.80 -0.47 -10.71
CA LYS A 62 -18.06 -0.61 -11.48
C LYS A 62 -18.18 0.45 -12.59
N LYS A 63 -17.83 1.70 -12.25
CA LYS A 63 -17.88 2.80 -13.23
C LYS A 63 -16.86 2.63 -14.34
N LEU A 64 -15.66 2.16 -14.02
CA LEU A 64 -14.63 1.84 -15.01
C LEU A 64 -15.09 0.70 -15.93
N ASP A 65 -15.73 -0.34 -15.40
CA ASP A 65 -16.26 -1.46 -16.19
C ASP A 65 -17.39 -1.01 -17.12
N GLU A 66 -18.27 -0.10 -16.69
CA GLU A 66 -19.28 0.54 -17.55
C GLU A 66 -18.64 1.30 -18.71
N LEU A 67 -17.58 2.10 -18.42
CA LEU A 67 -16.86 2.86 -19.44
C LEU A 67 -16.13 1.93 -20.42
N ILE A 68 -15.45 0.89 -19.94
CA ILE A 68 -14.78 -0.11 -20.78
C ILE A 68 -15.78 -0.80 -21.70
N SER A 69 -16.93 -1.20 -21.18
CA SER A 69 -17.97 -1.88 -21.98
C SER A 69 -18.56 -1.00 -23.08
N ALA A 70 -18.48 0.33 -22.93
CA ALA A 70 -19.00 1.29 -23.90
C ALA A 70 -18.00 1.61 -25.05
N PHE A 71 -16.75 1.15 -24.98
CA PHE A 71 -15.78 1.39 -26.04
C PHE A 71 -16.05 0.54 -27.28
N PRO A 72 -15.75 1.05 -28.49
CA PRO A 72 -15.94 0.32 -29.71
C PRO A 72 -15.02 -0.91 -29.79
N LYS A 73 -15.62 -2.06 -30.17
CA LYS A 73 -14.90 -3.30 -30.40
C LYS A 73 -14.48 -3.43 -31.86
N VAL A 74 -13.24 -3.85 -32.09
CA VAL A 74 -12.70 -4.04 -33.45
C VAL A 74 -12.25 -5.50 -33.59
N ILE A 75 -12.87 -6.20 -34.56
CA ILE A 75 -12.50 -7.58 -34.89
C ILE A 75 -11.44 -7.53 -36.00
N GLY A 76 -10.28 -8.18 -35.79
CA GLY A 76 -9.21 -8.31 -36.79
C GLY A 76 -8.32 -7.10 -36.94
N GLY A 77 -8.29 -6.17 -35.98
CA GLY A 77 -7.39 -5.02 -35.97
C GLY A 77 -5.92 -5.43 -35.80
N GLN A 78 -5.02 -4.84 -36.62
CA GLN A 78 -3.58 -5.01 -36.48
C GLN A 78 -3.03 -4.05 -35.40
N GLY A 79 -2.66 -4.62 -34.24
CA GLY A 79 -1.96 -3.89 -33.17
C GLY A 79 -2.87 -2.97 -32.34
N GLN A 80 -2.38 -2.62 -31.18
CA GLN A 80 -2.98 -1.67 -30.27
C GLN A 80 -2.16 -0.38 -30.24
N TYR A 81 -2.83 0.76 -30.02
CA TYR A 81 -2.17 2.05 -29.84
C TYR A 81 -2.75 2.82 -28.66
N LEU A 82 -1.94 3.73 -28.12
CA LEU A 82 -2.35 4.57 -27.00
C LEU A 82 -3.24 5.70 -27.47
N SER A 83 -4.32 6.00 -26.72
CA SER A 83 -5.14 7.18 -26.98
C SER A 83 -4.36 8.47 -26.73
N ALA A 84 -4.85 9.58 -27.26
CA ALA A 84 -4.29 10.90 -26.99
C ALA A 84 -4.35 11.23 -25.50
N ASP A 85 -5.41 10.80 -24.81
CA ASP A 85 -5.60 11.02 -23.38
C ASP A 85 -4.58 10.24 -22.55
N VAL A 86 -4.26 8.99 -22.93
CA VAL A 86 -3.19 8.20 -22.27
C VAL A 86 -1.82 8.84 -22.50
N ASN A 87 -1.52 9.33 -23.70
CA ASN A 87 -0.28 10.06 -23.94
C ASN A 87 -0.19 11.32 -23.06
N THR A 88 -1.27 12.06 -22.94
CA THR A 88 -1.36 13.24 -22.07
C THR A 88 -1.17 12.87 -20.58
N LEU A 89 -1.80 11.79 -20.12
CA LEU A 89 -1.66 11.25 -18.77
C LEU A 89 -0.20 10.93 -18.47
N VAL A 90 0.48 10.23 -19.38
CA VAL A 90 1.88 9.85 -19.21
C VAL A 90 2.80 11.07 -19.14
N LEU A 91 2.63 12.05 -20.04
CA LEU A 91 3.39 13.28 -20.01
C LEU A 91 3.15 14.07 -18.71
N LYS A 92 1.89 14.12 -18.25
CA LYS A 92 1.56 14.75 -16.96
C LYS A 92 2.21 14.02 -15.80
N ALA A 93 2.16 12.68 -15.75
CA ALA A 93 2.82 11.89 -14.72
C ALA A 93 4.34 12.13 -14.69
N GLN A 94 4.99 12.22 -15.85
CA GLN A 94 6.41 12.56 -15.95
C GLN A 94 6.71 13.99 -15.47
N SER A 95 5.82 14.95 -15.71
CA SER A 95 6.01 16.33 -15.23
C SER A 95 5.98 16.44 -13.70
N LEU A 96 5.26 15.53 -13.01
CA LEU A 96 5.18 15.47 -11.56
C LEU A 96 6.50 15.08 -10.90
N LEU A 97 7.42 14.41 -11.62
CA LEU A 97 8.73 14.01 -11.08
C LEU A 97 9.50 15.20 -10.50
N LYS A 98 9.49 16.35 -11.19
CA LYS A 98 10.18 17.56 -10.71
C LYS A 98 9.54 18.09 -9.42
N GLU A 99 8.22 18.02 -9.31
CA GLU A 99 7.47 18.51 -8.17
C GLU A 99 7.70 17.66 -6.92
N PHE A 100 7.70 16.32 -7.09
CA PHE A 100 7.93 15.37 -6.00
C PHE A 100 9.42 15.08 -5.73
N LYS A 101 10.34 15.60 -6.55
CA LYS A 101 11.79 15.32 -6.53
C LYS A 101 12.10 13.84 -6.70
N ASP A 102 11.38 13.19 -7.60
CA ASP A 102 11.46 11.77 -7.89
C ASP A 102 12.22 11.51 -9.19
N GLU A 103 12.82 10.31 -9.30
CA GLU A 103 13.55 9.85 -10.48
C GLU A 103 12.70 8.92 -11.36
N PHE A 104 11.71 8.23 -10.77
CA PHE A 104 10.85 7.29 -11.48
C PHE A 104 9.36 7.65 -11.34
N VAL A 105 8.61 7.42 -12.41
CA VAL A 105 7.15 7.56 -12.42
C VAL A 105 6.54 6.36 -11.69
N SER A 106 5.98 6.60 -10.54
CA SER A 106 5.31 5.61 -9.72
C SER A 106 3.80 5.53 -10.01
N ILE A 107 3.15 4.50 -9.47
CA ILE A 107 1.72 4.26 -9.69
C ILE A 107 0.85 5.41 -9.15
N GLU A 108 1.26 6.08 -8.07
CA GLU A 108 0.56 7.24 -7.55
C GLU A 108 0.70 8.49 -8.44
N HIS A 109 1.80 8.64 -9.20
CA HIS A 109 1.90 9.70 -10.22
C HIS A 109 0.92 9.45 -11.35
N LEU A 110 0.76 8.19 -11.80
CA LEU A 110 -0.22 7.83 -12.80
C LEU A 110 -1.65 8.09 -12.31
N LEU A 111 -1.98 7.75 -11.05
CA LEU A 111 -3.28 8.04 -10.47
C LEU A 111 -3.54 9.54 -10.38
N LEU A 112 -2.56 10.32 -9.91
CA LEU A 112 -2.69 11.77 -9.80
C LEU A 112 -2.88 12.41 -11.18
N ALA A 113 -2.14 11.96 -12.19
CA ALA A 113 -2.31 12.41 -13.57
C ALA A 113 -3.68 12.04 -14.14
N ALA A 114 -4.20 10.83 -13.83
CA ALA A 114 -5.53 10.39 -14.23
C ALA A 114 -6.64 11.26 -13.63
N VAL A 115 -6.58 11.57 -12.33
CA VAL A 115 -7.56 12.44 -11.65
C VAL A 115 -7.55 13.86 -12.23
N ALA A 116 -6.38 14.36 -12.58
CA ALA A 116 -6.19 15.70 -13.12
C ALA A 116 -6.51 15.83 -14.62
N GLY A 117 -6.85 14.73 -15.31
CA GLY A 117 -7.27 14.71 -16.70
C GLY A 117 -8.64 15.35 -16.96
N LYS A 118 -9.05 15.33 -18.22
CA LYS A 118 -10.32 15.92 -18.66
C LYS A 118 -11.28 14.90 -19.29
N ASP A 119 -10.87 13.64 -19.39
CA ASP A 119 -11.64 12.56 -19.99
C ASP A 119 -12.74 12.03 -19.04
N LYS A 120 -13.54 11.09 -19.54
CA LYS A 120 -14.64 10.47 -18.78
C LYS A 120 -14.11 9.69 -17.55
N THR A 121 -12.92 9.11 -17.63
CA THR A 121 -12.28 8.40 -16.51
C THR A 121 -11.92 9.36 -15.40
N SER A 122 -11.30 10.49 -15.75
CA SER A 122 -10.97 11.55 -14.83
C SER A 122 -12.20 12.10 -14.09
N GLN A 123 -13.31 12.26 -14.85
CA GLN A 123 -14.58 12.69 -14.27
C GLN A 123 -15.11 11.63 -13.29
N ALA A 124 -15.13 10.36 -13.68
CA ALA A 124 -15.59 9.27 -12.81
C ALA A 124 -14.78 9.18 -11.51
N LEU A 125 -13.47 9.39 -11.56
CA LEU A 125 -12.63 9.41 -10.37
C LEU A 125 -12.97 10.60 -9.45
N ARG A 126 -13.18 11.78 -10.01
CA ARG A 126 -13.60 12.96 -9.23
C ARG A 126 -14.99 12.81 -8.61
N ASP A 127 -15.94 12.26 -9.36
CA ASP A 127 -17.30 11.97 -8.86
C ASP A 127 -17.29 10.95 -7.71
N ALA A 128 -16.27 10.07 -7.70
CA ALA A 128 -16.03 9.13 -6.61
C ALA A 128 -15.24 9.72 -5.42
N GLY A 129 -15.01 11.04 -5.41
CA GLY A 129 -14.37 11.76 -4.30
C GLY A 129 -12.85 11.95 -4.41
N LEU A 130 -12.22 11.49 -5.50
CA LEU A 130 -10.79 11.69 -5.69
C LEU A 130 -10.53 13.05 -6.35
N ASN A 131 -10.04 14.02 -5.60
CA ASN A 131 -9.60 15.30 -6.15
C ASN A 131 -8.07 15.43 -6.13
N GLU A 132 -7.52 16.20 -7.06
CA GLU A 132 -6.07 16.36 -7.25
C GLU A 132 -5.36 16.87 -6.00
N LYS A 133 -5.94 17.86 -5.33
CA LYS A 133 -5.33 18.54 -4.16
C LYS A 133 -5.19 17.62 -2.96
N ASP A 134 -6.26 16.88 -2.63
CA ASP A 134 -6.27 15.99 -1.47
C ASP A 134 -5.53 14.70 -1.77
N LEU A 135 -5.58 14.20 -3.03
CA LEU A 135 -4.77 13.06 -3.46
C LEU A 135 -3.28 13.36 -3.33
N LYS A 136 -2.83 14.55 -3.72
CA LYS A 136 -1.45 14.98 -3.56
C LYS A 136 -1.02 15.00 -2.10
N LYS A 137 -1.86 15.50 -1.20
CA LYS A 137 -1.59 15.46 0.26
C LYS A 137 -1.50 14.02 0.76
N ALA A 138 -2.45 13.16 0.35
CA ALA A 138 -2.45 11.76 0.75
C ALA A 138 -1.21 11.00 0.28
N ILE A 139 -0.70 11.30 -0.93
CA ILE A 139 0.57 10.75 -1.44
C ILE A 139 1.75 11.19 -0.57
N LEU A 140 1.84 12.47 -0.21
CA LEU A 140 2.92 12.98 0.65
C LEU A 140 2.87 12.34 2.05
N GLU A 141 1.68 12.16 2.61
CA GLU A 141 1.50 11.46 3.88
C GLU A 141 1.88 9.97 3.80
N LEU A 142 1.48 9.28 2.71
CA LEU A 142 1.85 7.88 2.48
C LEU A 142 3.37 7.70 2.45
N ARG A 143 4.05 8.60 1.72
CA ARG A 143 5.49 8.56 1.52
C ARG A 143 6.30 8.97 2.75
N LYS A 144 5.71 9.71 3.69
CA LYS A 144 6.38 10.22 4.92
C LYS A 144 7.75 10.85 4.63
N GLY A 145 7.83 11.62 3.55
CA GLY A 145 9.05 12.30 3.11
C GLY A 145 10.02 11.45 2.27
N SER A 146 9.67 10.22 1.94
CA SER A 146 10.45 9.39 1.00
C SER A 146 10.23 9.85 -0.44
N THR A 147 11.28 9.74 -1.26
CA THR A 147 11.27 10.00 -2.70
C THR A 147 11.43 8.69 -3.48
N VAL A 148 10.91 8.64 -4.70
CA VAL A 148 11.00 7.48 -5.60
C VAL A 148 12.34 7.53 -6.35
N LYS A 149 13.35 6.86 -5.79
CA LYS A 149 14.72 6.83 -6.35
C LYS A 149 15.09 5.51 -7.03
N ASP A 150 14.23 4.52 -6.91
CA ASP A 150 14.43 3.21 -7.53
C ASP A 150 13.10 2.67 -8.08
N GLN A 151 13.20 1.63 -8.91
CA GLN A 151 12.04 1.04 -9.57
C GLN A 151 11.13 0.24 -8.64
N ASN A 152 11.58 -0.10 -7.42
CA ASN A 152 10.82 -0.87 -6.42
C ASN A 152 10.29 0.00 -5.26
N ALA A 153 10.35 1.33 -5.38
CA ALA A 153 10.05 2.24 -4.26
C ALA A 153 8.69 2.00 -3.60
N GLU A 154 7.65 1.66 -4.38
CA GLU A 154 6.29 1.39 -3.85
C GLU A 154 6.22 0.13 -2.98
N ALA A 155 7.14 -0.81 -3.13
CA ALA A 155 7.21 -1.99 -2.26
C ALA A 155 7.52 -1.61 -0.80
N GLY A 156 8.16 -0.46 -0.61
CA GLY A 156 8.49 0.10 0.69
C GLY A 156 7.38 0.90 1.36
N TYR A 157 6.29 1.22 0.66
CA TYR A 157 5.20 2.02 1.23
C TYR A 157 4.21 1.16 1.99
N ASN A 158 3.80 1.65 3.17
CA ASN A 158 2.79 1.00 4.00
C ASN A 158 3.12 -0.47 4.36
N ALA A 159 4.42 -0.79 4.45
CA ALA A 159 4.92 -2.14 4.68
C ALA A 159 4.43 -2.71 6.02
N LEU A 160 4.31 -1.87 7.06
CA LEU A 160 3.78 -2.28 8.35
C LEU A 160 2.33 -2.74 8.26
N ASN A 161 1.47 -2.03 7.52
CA ASN A 161 0.07 -2.45 7.36
C ASN A 161 -0.07 -3.73 6.55
N LYS A 162 0.86 -3.99 5.63
CA LYS A 162 0.86 -5.19 4.78
C LYS A 162 1.39 -6.43 5.50
N TYR A 163 2.47 -6.28 6.27
CA TYR A 163 3.21 -7.40 6.84
C TYR A 163 3.16 -7.47 8.36
N ALA A 164 2.38 -6.58 9.01
CA ALA A 164 2.31 -6.53 10.44
C ALA A 164 0.90 -6.24 10.95
N LYS A 165 0.64 -6.66 12.19
CA LYS A 165 -0.62 -6.38 12.89
C LYS A 165 -0.33 -5.51 14.11
N ASN A 166 -1.07 -4.40 14.26
CA ASN A 166 -0.99 -3.56 15.45
C ASN A 166 -1.88 -4.15 16.55
N LEU A 167 -1.26 -4.72 17.57
CA LEU A 167 -1.99 -5.32 18.69
C LEU A 167 -2.70 -4.29 19.56
N ASN A 168 -2.22 -3.04 19.61
CA ASN A 168 -2.92 -1.97 20.35
C ASN A 168 -4.28 -1.64 19.72
N ASP A 169 -4.37 -1.61 18.39
CA ASP A 169 -5.64 -1.35 17.68
C ASP A 169 -6.64 -2.49 17.92
N LEU A 170 -6.14 -3.74 17.93
CA LEU A 170 -6.95 -4.91 18.28
C LEU A 170 -7.40 -4.86 19.74
N ALA A 171 -6.52 -4.43 20.66
CA ALA A 171 -6.87 -4.24 22.06
C ALA A 171 -7.93 -3.17 22.26
N GLN A 172 -7.82 -2.03 21.58
CA GLN A 172 -8.79 -0.93 21.65
C GLN A 172 -10.17 -1.31 21.08
N SER A 173 -10.17 -2.12 20.01
CA SER A 173 -11.40 -2.61 19.38
C SER A 173 -12.04 -3.82 20.09
N GLY A 174 -11.46 -4.28 21.22
CA GLY A 174 -11.98 -5.42 21.98
C GLY A 174 -11.84 -6.77 21.27
N LYS A 175 -10.94 -6.87 20.28
CA LYS A 175 -10.72 -8.09 19.48
C LYS A 175 -9.64 -9.02 20.05
N LEU A 176 -9.02 -8.64 21.17
CA LEU A 176 -8.08 -9.50 21.86
C LEU A 176 -8.77 -10.18 23.06
N ASP A 177 -8.50 -11.46 23.20
CA ASP A 177 -8.96 -12.22 24.37
C ASP A 177 -8.27 -11.77 25.67
N PRO A 178 -8.95 -11.85 26.81
CA PRO A 178 -8.32 -11.57 28.11
C PRO A 178 -7.22 -12.60 28.40
N VAL A 179 -6.06 -12.11 28.80
CA VAL A 179 -4.94 -12.98 29.17
C VAL A 179 -4.98 -13.25 30.65
N ILE A 180 -5.17 -14.52 31.02
CA ILE A 180 -5.31 -14.98 32.40
C ILE A 180 -4.08 -15.80 32.80
N GLY A 181 -3.57 -15.58 34.03
CA GLY A 181 -2.50 -16.39 34.60
C GLY A 181 -1.11 -16.15 34.03
N ARG A 182 -0.89 -15.00 33.38
CA ARG A 182 0.42 -14.60 32.79
C ARG A 182 0.95 -13.28 33.35
N ASP A 183 0.51 -12.90 34.52
CA ASP A 183 0.84 -11.58 35.11
C ASP A 183 2.33 -11.43 35.42
N GLU A 184 2.98 -12.49 35.88
CA GLU A 184 4.41 -12.46 36.20
C GLU A 184 5.29 -12.35 34.96
N GLU A 185 4.99 -13.16 33.93
CA GLU A 185 5.74 -13.11 32.66
C GLU A 185 5.57 -11.74 31.98
N ILE A 186 4.34 -11.21 31.93
CA ILE A 186 4.08 -9.88 31.37
C ILE A 186 4.81 -8.80 32.18
N ARG A 187 4.81 -8.88 33.51
CA ARG A 187 5.55 -7.96 34.36
C ARG A 187 7.04 -8.00 34.08
N ARG A 188 7.61 -9.20 33.91
CA ARG A 188 9.02 -9.39 33.58
C ARG A 188 9.37 -8.80 32.20
N VAL A 189 8.52 -9.03 31.19
CA VAL A 189 8.66 -8.44 29.85
C VAL A 189 8.63 -6.91 29.92
N LEU A 190 7.64 -6.33 30.61
CA LEU A 190 7.52 -4.89 30.83
C LEU A 190 8.77 -4.30 31.50
N HIS A 191 9.31 -4.98 32.51
CA HIS A 191 10.52 -4.55 33.19
C HIS A 191 11.74 -4.56 32.24
N ILE A 192 11.89 -5.59 31.38
CA ILE A 192 12.98 -5.65 30.41
C ILE A 192 12.82 -4.55 29.35
N LEU A 193 11.63 -4.35 28.81
CA LEU A 193 11.33 -3.31 27.81
C LEU A 193 11.53 -1.88 28.34
N SER A 194 11.42 -1.69 29.66
CA SER A 194 11.61 -0.38 30.30
C SER A 194 13.10 -0.02 30.51
N ARG A 195 14.03 -0.94 30.22
CA ARG A 195 15.46 -0.69 30.37
C ARG A 195 15.95 0.24 29.26
N ARG A 196 17.00 0.99 29.54
CA ARG A 196 17.67 1.86 28.59
C ARG A 196 18.42 1.08 27.49
N THR A 197 19.01 -0.05 27.87
CA THR A 197 19.76 -0.95 26.98
C THR A 197 19.41 -2.40 27.34
N LYS A 198 19.71 -3.35 26.42
CA LYS A 198 19.39 -4.78 26.59
C LYS A 198 17.90 -5.00 26.88
N ASN A 199 17.06 -4.30 26.15
CA ASN A 199 15.60 -4.26 26.31
C ASN A 199 14.85 -5.22 25.37
N ASN A 200 15.53 -6.27 24.89
CA ASN A 200 14.95 -7.26 23.97
C ASN A 200 14.62 -8.55 24.73
N PRO A 201 13.38 -8.74 25.24
CA PRO A 201 12.98 -9.98 25.89
C PRO A 201 12.82 -11.11 24.86
N VAL A 202 13.25 -12.32 25.22
CA VAL A 202 13.02 -13.55 24.45
C VAL A 202 12.11 -14.46 25.27
N LEU A 203 11.01 -14.91 24.66
CA LEU A 203 10.07 -15.86 25.25
C LEU A 203 10.41 -17.26 24.74
N VAL A 204 10.79 -18.15 25.65
CA VAL A 204 11.15 -19.54 25.37
C VAL A 204 10.10 -20.46 25.98
N GLY A 205 9.72 -21.48 25.26
CA GLY A 205 8.75 -22.51 25.72
C GLY A 205 8.26 -23.35 24.54
N GLU A 206 7.59 -24.44 24.84
CA GLU A 206 7.02 -25.35 23.85
C GLU A 206 5.91 -24.69 23.00
N PRO A 207 5.59 -25.22 21.80
CA PRO A 207 4.44 -24.78 21.05
C PRO A 207 3.15 -24.86 21.88
N GLY A 208 2.25 -23.88 21.71
CA GLY A 208 0.94 -23.89 22.38
C GLY A 208 0.89 -23.36 23.81
N VAL A 209 2.04 -23.11 24.49
CA VAL A 209 2.07 -22.64 25.89
C VAL A 209 1.67 -21.18 26.10
N GLY A 210 1.20 -20.48 25.06
CA GLY A 210 0.68 -19.10 25.17
C GLY A 210 1.73 -17.99 25.08
N LYS A 211 2.86 -18.22 24.36
CA LYS A 211 3.87 -17.17 24.15
C LYS A 211 3.32 -15.92 23.45
N SER A 212 2.46 -16.11 22.47
CA SER A 212 1.79 -15.01 21.73
C SER A 212 0.84 -14.22 22.63
N SER A 213 0.12 -14.91 23.53
CA SER A 213 -0.79 -14.26 24.48
C SER A 213 -0.07 -13.29 25.43
N ILE A 214 1.23 -13.50 25.70
CA ILE A 214 2.03 -12.55 26.49
C ILE A 214 2.18 -11.22 25.74
N ALA A 215 2.40 -11.25 24.41
CA ALA A 215 2.47 -10.02 23.59
C ALA A 215 1.10 -9.31 23.50
N GLU A 216 0.01 -10.07 23.42
CA GLU A 216 -1.36 -9.53 23.44
C GLU A 216 -1.67 -8.90 24.80
N GLY A 217 -1.32 -9.57 25.92
CA GLY A 217 -1.45 -9.05 27.26
C GLY A 217 -0.61 -7.78 27.49
N LEU A 218 0.57 -7.69 26.88
CA LEU A 218 1.38 -6.48 26.86
C LEU A 218 0.65 -5.31 26.18
N ALA A 219 0.08 -5.54 25.01
CA ALA A 219 -0.69 -4.53 24.27
C ALA A 219 -1.90 -4.04 25.07
N LEU A 220 -2.67 -4.97 25.69
CA LEU A 220 -3.78 -4.65 26.57
C LEU A 220 -3.36 -3.74 27.72
N ARG A 221 -2.22 -4.03 28.40
CA ARG A 221 -1.72 -3.20 29.50
C ARG A 221 -1.25 -1.83 29.05
N ILE A 222 -0.64 -1.71 27.87
CA ILE A 222 -0.24 -0.42 27.31
C ILE A 222 -1.45 0.44 27.03
N VAL A 223 -2.50 -0.11 26.38
CA VAL A 223 -3.75 0.58 26.09
C VAL A 223 -4.46 1.02 27.38
N GLN A 224 -4.49 0.16 28.39
CA GLN A 224 -5.05 0.45 29.71
C GLN A 224 -4.17 1.38 30.59
N ARG A 225 -3.00 1.81 30.09
CA ARG A 225 -1.99 2.58 30.83
C ARG A 225 -1.52 1.91 32.14
N LYS A 226 -1.58 0.58 32.23
CA LYS A 226 -1.07 -0.23 33.35
C LYS A 226 0.38 -0.64 33.16
N VAL A 227 1.21 0.30 32.70
CA VAL A 227 2.63 0.12 32.38
C VAL A 227 3.45 1.32 32.90
N SER A 228 4.76 1.20 32.86
CA SER A 228 5.68 2.31 33.12
C SER A 228 5.46 3.46 32.13
N ARG A 229 5.67 4.72 32.56
CA ARG A 229 5.54 5.92 31.71
C ARG A 229 6.36 5.87 30.44
N VAL A 230 7.50 5.19 30.45
CA VAL A 230 8.38 5.00 29.28
C VAL A 230 7.68 4.24 28.15
N LEU A 231 6.72 3.39 28.49
CA LEU A 231 5.95 2.57 27.54
C LEU A 231 4.60 3.18 27.15
N PHE A 232 4.25 4.35 27.68
CA PHE A 232 3.01 5.03 27.29
C PHE A 232 3.04 5.40 25.81
N GLY A 233 1.95 5.11 25.09
CA GLY A 233 1.82 5.40 23.68
C GLY A 233 2.70 4.53 22.75
N LYS A 234 3.46 3.57 23.30
CA LYS A 234 4.21 2.62 22.47
C LYS A 234 3.25 1.63 21.80
N ARG A 235 3.56 1.28 20.57
CA ARG A 235 2.79 0.31 19.78
C ARG A 235 3.46 -1.06 19.85
N VAL A 236 2.67 -2.09 20.06
CA VAL A 236 3.08 -3.50 19.93
C VAL A 236 2.66 -3.98 18.56
N ILE A 237 3.63 -4.32 17.73
CA ILE A 237 3.42 -4.70 16.35
C ILE A 237 3.92 -6.13 16.17
N THR A 238 3.05 -7.02 15.68
CA THR A 238 3.41 -8.40 15.35
C THR A 238 3.74 -8.49 13.87
N LEU A 239 4.96 -8.91 13.52
CA LEU A 239 5.36 -9.18 12.15
C LEU A 239 4.91 -10.57 11.72
N ASP A 240 4.28 -10.64 10.54
CA ASP A 240 3.93 -11.90 9.87
C ASP A 240 5.06 -12.29 8.92
N LEU A 241 5.97 -13.13 9.41
CA LEU A 241 7.11 -13.61 8.62
C LEU A 241 6.66 -14.47 7.44
N ALA A 242 5.55 -15.19 7.55
CA ALA A 242 5.02 -15.99 6.46
C ALA A 242 4.58 -15.10 5.30
N SER A 243 3.87 -14.00 5.59
CA SER A 243 3.48 -13.00 4.59
C SER A 243 4.67 -12.27 3.96
N LEU A 244 5.75 -12.05 4.74
CA LEU A 244 6.97 -11.44 4.22
C LEU A 244 7.69 -12.33 3.20
N VAL A 245 7.65 -13.66 3.39
CA VAL A 245 8.28 -14.65 2.50
C VAL A 245 7.35 -15.04 1.35
N ALA A 246 6.03 -15.03 1.55
CA ALA A 246 5.07 -15.46 0.54
C ALA A 246 5.23 -14.70 -0.79
N GLY A 247 5.27 -15.47 -1.89
CA GLY A 247 5.41 -14.91 -3.24
C GLY A 247 6.78 -14.32 -3.56
N THR A 248 7.80 -14.47 -2.71
CA THR A 248 9.18 -14.12 -3.05
C THR A 248 9.82 -15.26 -3.84
N LYS A 249 10.30 -14.96 -5.05
CA LYS A 249 11.05 -15.93 -5.87
C LYS A 249 12.55 -15.92 -5.56
N TYR A 250 13.05 -14.80 -5.05
CA TYR A 250 14.46 -14.58 -4.76
C TYR A 250 14.65 -14.05 -3.35
N ARG A 251 15.74 -14.43 -2.70
CA ARG A 251 16.11 -13.99 -1.35
C ARG A 251 16.14 -12.44 -1.21
N GLY A 252 16.60 -11.73 -2.23
CA GLY A 252 16.66 -10.26 -2.23
C GLY A 252 15.29 -9.60 -2.02
N GLN A 253 14.20 -10.18 -2.51
CA GLN A 253 12.86 -9.63 -2.34
C GLN A 253 12.39 -9.67 -0.87
N PHE A 254 12.75 -10.72 -0.13
CA PHE A 254 12.49 -10.79 1.31
C PHE A 254 13.30 -9.73 2.08
N GLU A 255 14.59 -9.57 1.72
CA GLU A 255 15.47 -8.58 2.36
C GLU A 255 14.96 -7.15 2.11
N GLU A 256 14.47 -6.84 0.91
CA GLU A 256 13.83 -5.55 0.57
C GLU A 256 12.56 -5.30 1.39
N ARG A 257 11.67 -6.29 1.50
CA ARG A 257 10.45 -6.18 2.31
C ARG A 257 10.77 -5.97 3.80
N MET A 258 11.74 -6.71 4.33
CA MET A 258 12.19 -6.55 5.71
C MET A 258 12.78 -5.15 5.94
N LYS A 259 13.63 -4.68 5.03
CA LYS A 259 14.21 -3.33 5.08
C LYS A 259 13.13 -2.25 5.02
N ALA A 260 12.09 -2.43 4.20
CA ALA A 260 10.95 -1.52 4.12
C ALA A 260 10.20 -1.43 5.47
N VAL A 261 9.93 -2.58 6.11
CA VAL A 261 9.33 -2.65 7.45
C VAL A 261 10.20 -1.93 8.48
N MET A 262 11.51 -2.20 8.49
CA MET A 262 12.45 -1.54 9.43
C MET A 262 12.49 -0.03 9.24
N ASN A 263 12.61 0.44 8.00
CA ASN A 263 12.61 1.87 7.67
C ASN A 263 11.29 2.57 8.09
N GLU A 264 10.17 1.85 8.07
CA GLU A 264 8.88 2.40 8.51
C GLU A 264 8.73 2.41 10.04
N LEU A 265 9.39 1.50 10.75
CA LEU A 265 9.44 1.48 12.22
C LEU A 265 10.33 2.58 12.80
N GLU A 266 11.35 3.03 12.07
CA GLU A 266 12.27 4.09 12.51
C GLU A 266 11.67 5.50 12.36
N LYS A 267 10.62 5.67 11.54
CA LYS A 267 9.90 6.93 11.32
C LYS A 267 8.75 7.13 12.30
#